data_147386dada825c4bef8ad43ec27276f7
#
_entry.id   147386dada825c4bef8ad43ec27276f7
#
_cell.length_a   1.000
_cell.length_b   1.000
_cell.length_c   1.000
_cell.angle_alpha   90.00
_cell.angle_beta   90.00
_cell.angle_gamma   90.00
#
_symmetry.space_group_name_H-M   'P 1'
#
loop_
_entity.id
_entity.type
_entity.pdbx_description
1 polymer ?
#
loop_
_entity_poly.entity_id
_entity_poly.type
_entity_poly.pdbx_seq_one_letter_code
_entity_poly.pdbx_strand_id
1 'polypeptide(L)'
;MKKKIYLFILIFSLLTSNILAQDNLMILKLTYGDVEIELYPEKAPNHVKRFKELASSGKYDGVVFHRVIDGFMAQTGDVKFGNSSNLDFNLSLAGTGGSELPNLKAEFTDIAHTRGILSAARSADPDSANSQFFICFDSAP
;
A
#
# COMPACT_ATOMS: atom_id res chain seq x y z
N MET A 1 11.41 -16.59 -45.28
CA MET A 1 12.08 -16.32 -44.00
C MET A 1 11.52 -15.10 -43.25
N LYS A 2 10.94 -14.07 -43.88
CA LYS A 2 10.45 -12.85 -43.21
C LYS A 2 9.19 -13.05 -42.32
N LYS A 3 8.30 -14.01 -42.61
CA LYS A 3 7.08 -14.27 -41.83
C LYS A 3 7.31 -14.86 -40.42
N LYS A 4 8.41 -15.60 -40.20
CA LYS A 4 8.72 -16.22 -38.90
C LYS A 4 9.23 -15.21 -37.85
N ILE A 5 9.85 -14.10 -38.28
CA ILE A 5 10.39 -13.06 -37.39
C ILE A 5 9.24 -12.25 -36.76
N TYR A 6 8.19 -11.96 -37.53
CA TYR A 6 7.03 -11.21 -37.00
C TYR A 6 6.24 -11.99 -35.97
N LEU A 7 6.13 -13.30 -36.08
CA LEU A 7 5.45 -14.15 -35.12
C LEU A 7 6.20 -14.20 -33.77
N PHE A 8 7.55 -14.21 -33.82
CA PHE A 8 8.38 -14.22 -32.60
C PHE A 8 8.33 -12.91 -31.85
N ILE A 9 8.27 -11.76 -32.53
CA ILE A 9 8.14 -10.44 -31.93
C ILE A 9 6.77 -10.27 -31.28
N LEU A 10 5.70 -10.80 -31.89
CA LEU A 10 4.34 -10.71 -31.35
C LEU A 10 4.18 -11.55 -30.06
N ILE A 11 4.81 -12.75 -30.00
CA ILE A 11 4.79 -13.61 -28.81
C ILE A 11 5.60 -12.97 -27.66
N PHE A 12 6.71 -12.30 -27.96
CA PHE A 12 7.52 -11.61 -26.96
C PHE A 12 6.80 -10.39 -26.36
N SER A 13 6.05 -9.65 -27.17
CA SER A 13 5.24 -8.50 -26.72
C SER A 13 4.11 -8.90 -25.78
N LEU A 14 3.50 -10.08 -25.95
CA LEU A 14 2.43 -10.59 -25.08
C LEU A 14 2.94 -11.08 -23.72
N LEU A 15 4.19 -11.56 -23.64
CA LEU A 15 4.79 -12.01 -22.38
C LEU A 15 5.20 -10.86 -21.46
N THR A 16 5.54 -9.69 -22.00
CA THR A 16 5.93 -8.53 -21.18
C THR A 16 4.76 -7.84 -20.46
N SER A 17 3.57 -7.92 -21.04
CA SER A 17 2.37 -7.30 -20.45
C SER A 17 1.92 -8.00 -19.16
N ASN A 18 2.13 -9.30 -19.02
CA ASN A 18 1.75 -10.04 -17.82
C ASN A 18 2.73 -9.86 -16.65
N ILE A 19 4.01 -9.56 -16.91
CA ILE A 19 5.01 -9.33 -15.86
C ILE A 19 4.76 -8.01 -15.16
N LEU A 20 4.38 -6.95 -15.88
CA LEU A 20 4.10 -5.64 -15.30
C LEU A 20 2.82 -5.62 -14.44
N ALA A 21 1.82 -6.44 -14.78
CA ALA A 21 0.60 -6.56 -13.99
C ALA A 21 0.84 -7.24 -12.63
N GLN A 22 1.75 -8.22 -12.57
CA GLN A 22 2.05 -8.94 -11.33
C GLN A 22 2.88 -8.11 -10.35
N ASP A 23 3.67 -7.14 -10.82
CA ASP A 23 4.46 -6.25 -9.98
C ASP A 23 3.63 -5.24 -9.19
N ASN A 24 2.37 -5.01 -9.56
CA ASN A 24 1.49 -4.03 -8.93
C ASN A 24 0.41 -4.68 -8.06
N LEU A 25 0.49 -5.97 -7.80
CA LEU A 25 -0.40 -6.69 -6.91
C LEU A 25 0.32 -6.97 -5.58
N MET A 26 -0.31 -6.64 -4.47
CA MET A 26 0.13 -6.99 -3.11
C MET A 26 -0.94 -7.79 -2.40
N ILE A 27 -0.51 -8.71 -1.55
CA ILE A 27 -1.40 -9.52 -0.70
C ILE A 27 -1.25 -9.06 0.75
N LEU A 28 -2.32 -8.55 1.33
CA LEU A 28 -2.43 -8.26 2.75
C LEU A 28 -3.01 -9.50 3.44
N LYS A 29 -2.16 -10.22 4.16
CA LYS A 29 -2.55 -11.44 4.89
C LYS A 29 -3.13 -11.07 6.25
N LEU A 30 -4.39 -11.38 6.47
CA LEU A 30 -5.11 -11.13 7.71
C LEU A 30 -5.50 -12.45 8.38
N THR A 31 -5.85 -12.41 9.65
CA THR A 31 -6.32 -13.58 10.40
C THR A 31 -7.54 -14.26 9.78
N TYR A 32 -8.39 -13.48 9.12
CA TYR A 32 -9.66 -13.95 8.54
C TYR A 32 -9.65 -14.13 7.03
N GLY A 33 -8.50 -13.99 6.38
CA GLY A 33 -8.32 -14.18 4.95
C GLY A 33 -7.43 -13.12 4.31
N ASP A 34 -7.07 -13.37 3.07
CA ASP A 34 -6.20 -12.51 2.30
C ASP A 34 -7.00 -11.42 1.57
N VAL A 35 -6.42 -10.23 1.48
CA VAL A 35 -6.94 -9.10 0.70
C VAL A 35 -5.95 -8.78 -0.42
N GLU A 36 -6.42 -8.81 -1.64
CA GLU A 36 -5.64 -8.38 -2.81
C GLU A 36 -5.69 -6.86 -2.94
N ILE A 37 -4.52 -6.25 -3.12
CA ILE A 37 -4.35 -4.80 -3.26
C ILE A 37 -3.68 -4.52 -4.59
N GLU A 38 -4.40 -3.87 -5.50
CA GLU A 38 -3.84 -3.34 -6.73
C GLU A 38 -3.21 -1.96 -6.47
N LEU A 39 -1.97 -1.79 -6.89
CA LEU A 39 -1.20 -0.55 -6.72
C LEU A 39 -1.15 0.25 -8.02
N TYR A 40 -1.26 1.56 -7.93
CA TYR A 40 -1.28 2.50 -9.06
C TYR A 40 -0.02 3.38 -9.10
N PRO A 41 1.15 2.82 -9.53
CA PRO A 41 2.42 3.59 -9.55
C PRO A 41 2.40 4.78 -10.50
N GLU A 42 1.53 4.77 -11.52
CA GLU A 42 1.32 5.90 -12.42
C GLU A 42 0.57 7.08 -11.76
N LYS A 43 -0.15 6.81 -10.65
CA LYS A 43 -0.90 7.82 -9.87
C LYS A 43 -0.10 8.34 -8.68
N ALA A 44 0.60 7.46 -7.97
CA ALA A 44 1.34 7.79 -6.76
C ALA A 44 2.69 7.04 -6.70
N PRO A 45 3.65 7.38 -7.57
CA PRO A 45 4.88 6.58 -7.75
C PRO A 45 5.73 6.48 -6.48
N ASN A 46 5.88 7.56 -5.71
CA ASN A 46 6.70 7.55 -4.50
C ASN A 46 6.02 6.82 -3.35
N HIS A 47 4.69 6.96 -3.20
CA HIS A 47 3.92 6.24 -2.19
C HIS A 47 3.91 4.75 -2.49
N VAL A 48 3.67 4.33 -3.73
CA VAL A 48 3.71 2.93 -4.13
C VAL A 48 5.10 2.33 -3.90
N LYS A 49 6.16 3.06 -4.27
CA LYS A 49 7.54 2.61 -4.02
C LYS A 49 7.79 2.38 -2.52
N ARG A 50 7.42 3.35 -1.67
CA ARG A 50 7.56 3.25 -0.21
C ARG A 50 6.79 2.07 0.35
N PHE A 51 5.55 1.87 -0.10
CA PHE A 51 4.69 0.79 0.34
C PHE A 51 5.30 -0.58 0.00
N LYS A 52 5.77 -0.76 -1.24
CA LYS A 52 6.50 -1.97 -1.68
C LYS A 52 7.79 -2.20 -0.88
N GLU A 53 8.58 -1.17 -0.64
CA GLU A 53 9.82 -1.24 0.13
C GLU A 53 9.59 -1.74 1.56
N LEU A 54 8.60 -1.17 2.25
CA LEU A 54 8.28 -1.56 3.63
C LEU A 54 7.66 -2.96 3.68
N ALA A 55 6.81 -3.33 2.72
CA ALA A 55 6.22 -4.65 2.64
C ALA A 55 7.27 -5.74 2.35
N SER A 56 8.13 -5.53 1.34
CA SER A 56 9.17 -6.49 0.97
C SER A 56 10.23 -6.69 2.05
N SER A 57 10.44 -5.68 2.91
CA SER A 57 11.34 -5.78 4.06
C SER A 57 10.66 -6.31 5.33
N GLY A 58 9.40 -6.77 5.27
CA GLY A 58 8.65 -7.34 6.39
C GLY A 58 8.26 -6.31 7.46
N LYS A 59 8.35 -5.00 7.17
CA LYS A 59 8.05 -3.95 8.16
C LYS A 59 6.58 -3.89 8.56
N TYR A 60 5.67 -4.39 7.72
CA TYR A 60 4.25 -4.45 8.01
C TYR A 60 3.82 -5.74 8.72
N ASP A 61 4.71 -6.74 8.87
CA ASP A 61 4.38 -8.00 9.52
C ASP A 61 4.05 -7.77 11.01
N GLY A 62 2.92 -8.30 11.46
CA GLY A 62 2.45 -8.16 12.84
C GLY A 62 1.93 -6.77 13.23
N VAL A 63 1.85 -5.82 12.28
CA VAL A 63 1.35 -4.47 12.55
C VAL A 63 -0.17 -4.46 12.66
N VAL A 64 -0.69 -3.91 13.75
CA VAL A 64 -2.13 -3.87 14.05
C VAL A 64 -2.87 -2.77 13.29
N PHE A 65 -4.17 -2.98 13.09
CA PHE A 65 -5.09 -1.90 12.77
C PHE A 65 -5.41 -1.13 14.05
N HIS A 66 -4.75 0.00 14.24
CA HIS A 66 -4.83 0.78 15.49
C HIS A 66 -6.02 1.76 15.53
N ARG A 67 -6.66 2.01 14.39
CA ARG A 67 -7.83 2.89 14.29
C ARG A 67 -8.83 2.31 13.29
N VAL A 68 -10.02 1.98 13.80
CA VAL A 68 -11.13 1.45 12.98
C VAL A 68 -12.37 2.27 13.30
N ILE A 69 -12.97 2.86 12.28
CA ILE A 69 -14.19 3.66 12.39
C ILE A 69 -15.22 3.03 11.45
N ASP A 70 -16.30 2.54 12.02
CA ASP A 70 -17.41 1.94 11.28
C ASP A 70 -17.99 2.93 10.26
N GLY A 71 -18.29 2.44 9.05
CA GLY A 71 -18.79 3.27 7.96
C GLY A 71 -17.77 4.26 7.37
N PHE A 72 -16.50 4.25 7.85
CA PHE A 72 -15.48 5.16 7.35
C PHE A 72 -14.23 4.40 6.86
N MET A 73 -13.36 3.95 7.77
CA MET A 73 -12.10 3.32 7.37
C MET A 73 -11.45 2.47 8.47
N ALA A 74 -10.49 1.62 8.09
CA ALA A 74 -9.52 1.00 8.97
C ALA A 74 -8.11 1.50 8.65
N GLN A 75 -7.37 1.98 9.67
CA GLN A 75 -6.01 2.53 9.54
C GLN A 75 -4.99 1.63 10.24
N THR A 76 -3.85 1.44 9.57
CA THR A 76 -2.72 0.60 10.00
C THR A 76 -1.40 1.18 9.49
N GLY A 77 -0.32 0.40 9.57
CA GLY A 77 0.96 0.74 8.95
C GLY A 77 1.89 1.58 9.83
N ASP A 78 1.65 1.67 11.14
CA ASP A 78 2.65 2.19 12.07
C ASP A 78 3.74 1.15 12.31
N VAL A 79 4.79 1.19 11.52
CA VAL A 79 5.90 0.22 11.57
C VAL A 79 6.83 0.42 12.77
N LYS A 80 6.68 1.51 13.51
CA LYS A 80 7.49 1.81 14.70
C LYS A 80 6.87 1.26 15.97
N PHE A 81 5.59 1.55 16.20
CA PHE A 81 4.91 1.23 17.44
C PHE A 81 3.75 0.25 17.27
N GLY A 82 3.40 -0.12 16.03
CA GLY A 82 2.22 -0.91 15.74
C GLY A 82 2.42 -2.42 15.71
N ASN A 83 3.65 -2.95 15.85
CA ASN A 83 3.88 -4.39 15.77
C ASN A 83 3.54 -5.08 17.09
N SER A 84 2.43 -5.83 17.11
CA SER A 84 1.94 -6.56 18.30
C SER A 84 2.80 -7.74 18.75
N SER A 85 3.77 -8.16 17.94
CA SER A 85 4.71 -9.22 18.30
C SER A 85 5.91 -8.71 19.10
N ASN A 86 6.11 -7.40 19.21
CA ASN A 86 7.18 -6.81 20.00
C ASN A 86 6.89 -6.93 21.49
N LEU A 87 7.91 -7.24 22.28
CA LEU A 87 7.78 -7.39 23.73
C LEU A 87 7.36 -6.11 24.46
N ASP A 88 7.71 -4.97 23.89
CA ASP A 88 7.39 -3.62 24.39
C ASP A 88 6.17 -2.99 23.69
N PHE A 89 5.37 -3.79 22.99
CA PHE A 89 4.17 -3.30 22.32
C PHE A 89 3.22 -2.61 23.30
N ASN A 90 2.85 -1.38 22.94
CA ASN A 90 1.91 -0.57 23.69
C ASN A 90 0.85 0.02 22.75
N LEU A 91 -0.37 -0.47 22.88
CA LEU A 91 -1.48 -0.04 22.02
C LEU A 91 -1.73 1.48 22.07
N SER A 92 -1.43 2.16 23.18
CA SER A 92 -1.60 3.62 23.30
C SER A 92 -0.62 4.41 22.43
N LEU A 93 0.48 3.81 21.99
CA LEU A 93 1.45 4.40 21.09
C LEU A 93 1.20 4.04 19.62
N ALA A 94 0.49 2.94 19.37
CA ALA A 94 0.19 2.51 18.01
C ALA A 94 -0.59 3.59 17.26
N GLY A 95 -0.09 3.94 16.08
CA GLY A 95 -0.63 5.03 15.25
C GLY A 95 0.10 6.38 15.42
N THR A 96 1.04 6.50 16.36
CA THR A 96 1.79 7.74 16.58
C THR A 96 3.15 7.76 15.86
N GLY A 97 3.58 6.64 15.29
CA GLY A 97 4.89 6.49 14.64
C GLY A 97 4.82 6.28 13.13
N GLY A 98 5.97 6.03 12.56
CA GLY A 98 6.17 5.75 11.13
C GLY A 98 7.51 5.04 10.91
N SER A 99 7.96 4.95 9.67
CA SER A 99 9.29 4.43 9.38
C SER A 99 10.39 5.48 9.64
N GLU A 100 11.63 5.04 9.70
CA GLU A 100 12.81 5.92 9.81
C GLU A 100 13.13 6.66 8.49
N LEU A 101 12.43 6.30 7.41
CA LEU A 101 12.61 6.94 6.11
C LEU A 101 11.97 8.34 6.11
N PRO A 102 12.43 9.26 5.27
CA PRO A 102 11.86 10.60 5.16
C PRO A 102 10.37 10.56 4.81
N ASN A 103 9.62 11.55 5.26
CA ASN A 103 8.25 11.74 4.83
C ASN A 103 8.15 11.92 3.32
N LEU A 104 7.01 11.56 2.77
CA LEU A 104 6.71 11.66 1.35
C LEU A 104 5.96 12.95 1.05
N LYS A 105 6.34 13.59 -0.06
CA LYS A 105 5.54 14.66 -0.62
C LYS A 105 4.19 14.14 -1.11
N ALA A 106 3.17 14.98 -1.00
CA ALA A 106 1.84 14.63 -1.45
C ALA A 106 1.80 14.27 -2.96
N GLU A 107 1.09 13.20 -3.29
CA GLU A 107 0.79 12.77 -4.66
C GLU A 107 -0.73 12.67 -4.78
N PHE A 108 -1.40 13.85 -4.90
CA PHE A 108 -2.85 13.89 -5.03
C PHE A 108 -3.30 13.31 -6.36
N THR A 109 -4.38 12.54 -6.33
CA THR A 109 -4.94 11.87 -7.50
C THR A 109 -6.42 12.22 -7.67
N ASP A 110 -6.97 11.84 -8.81
CA ASP A 110 -8.39 11.94 -9.14
C ASP A 110 -9.23 10.74 -8.65
N ILE A 111 -8.58 9.78 -7.95
CA ILE A 111 -9.25 8.60 -7.41
C ILE A 111 -10.02 8.99 -6.16
N ALA A 112 -11.35 8.88 -6.22
CA ALA A 112 -12.22 9.15 -5.08
C ALA A 112 -12.04 8.09 -3.99
N HIS A 113 -12.07 8.49 -2.71
CA HIS A 113 -12.04 7.59 -1.57
C HIS A 113 -13.39 6.87 -1.42
N THR A 114 -13.60 5.84 -2.21
CA THR A 114 -14.78 4.96 -2.13
C THR A 114 -14.41 3.65 -1.43
N ARG A 115 -15.41 2.82 -1.12
CA ARG A 115 -15.21 1.52 -0.49
C ARG A 115 -14.14 0.70 -1.21
N GLY A 116 -13.17 0.17 -0.46
CA GLY A 116 -12.07 -0.65 -0.95
C GLY A 116 -10.82 0.13 -1.39
N ILE A 117 -10.88 1.47 -1.46
CA ILE A 117 -9.69 2.27 -1.77
C ILE A 117 -8.73 2.26 -0.58
N LEU A 118 -7.46 1.98 -0.86
CA LEU A 118 -6.35 2.15 0.05
C LEU A 118 -5.67 3.50 -0.23
N SER A 119 -5.47 4.29 0.81
CA SER A 119 -4.84 5.61 0.70
C SER A 119 -3.80 5.83 1.79
N ALA A 120 -2.76 6.60 1.49
CA ALA A 120 -1.75 6.98 2.47
C ALA A 120 -2.34 7.87 3.57
N ALA A 121 -2.03 7.54 4.83
CA ALA A 121 -2.39 8.38 5.97
C ALA A 121 -1.33 9.46 6.18
N ARG A 122 -1.77 10.66 6.58
CA ARG A 122 -0.93 11.81 6.87
C ARG A 122 -1.50 12.65 8.01
N SER A 123 -0.70 13.56 8.54
CA SER A 123 -1.15 14.59 9.46
C SER A 123 -1.81 15.79 8.71
N ALA A 124 -1.95 16.92 9.36
CA ALA A 124 -2.44 18.14 8.72
C ALA A 124 -1.52 18.65 7.59
N ASP A 125 -0.21 18.41 7.71
CA ASP A 125 0.76 18.73 6.66
C ASP A 125 0.59 17.74 5.48
N PRO A 126 0.32 18.21 4.26
CA PRO A 126 0.21 17.35 3.07
C PRO A 126 1.43 16.48 2.81
N ASP A 127 2.62 16.95 3.16
CA ASP A 127 3.90 16.30 2.93
C ASP A 127 4.36 15.45 4.14
N SER A 128 3.43 14.98 4.97
CA SER A 128 3.72 14.21 6.19
C SER A 128 3.42 12.71 6.10
N ALA A 129 3.02 12.20 4.94
CA ALA A 129 2.81 10.77 4.76
C ALA A 129 4.14 10.00 4.93
N ASN A 130 4.08 8.82 5.54
CA ASN A 130 5.28 8.01 5.81
C ASN A 130 5.06 6.52 5.52
N SER A 131 4.53 5.77 6.49
CA SER A 131 4.29 4.32 6.38
C SER A 131 2.82 3.96 6.58
N GLN A 132 2.04 4.81 7.25
CA GLN A 132 0.67 4.50 7.59
C GLN A 132 -0.27 4.67 6.38
N PHE A 133 -1.29 3.83 6.33
CA PHE A 133 -2.33 3.85 5.32
C PHE A 133 -3.67 3.44 5.91
N PHE A 134 -4.75 3.73 5.19
CA PHE A 134 -6.09 3.31 5.57
C PHE A 134 -6.84 2.70 4.38
N ILE A 135 -7.81 1.86 4.69
CA ILE A 135 -8.71 1.23 3.73
C ILE A 135 -10.11 1.77 3.99
N CYS A 136 -10.76 2.32 2.98
CA CYS A 136 -12.10 2.86 3.07
C CYS A 136 -13.15 1.76 3.16
N PHE A 137 -14.09 1.88 4.10
CA PHE A 137 -15.26 1.01 4.23
C PHE A 137 -16.44 1.55 3.44
N ASP A 138 -16.49 2.87 3.24
CA ASP A 138 -17.51 3.57 2.48
C ASP A 138 -16.89 4.81 1.81
N SER A 139 -17.71 5.61 1.13
CA SER A 139 -17.25 6.87 0.55
C SER A 139 -16.85 7.86 1.65
N ALA A 140 -15.61 8.35 1.55
CA ALA A 140 -15.08 9.36 2.44
C ALA A 140 -14.94 10.70 1.69
N PRO A 141 -15.22 11.86 2.35
CA PRO A 141 -15.08 13.17 1.74
C PRO A 141 -13.63 13.54 1.44
#